data_fe53edb2fe920803d71dab96ef29bbf7
#
_entry.id   fe53edb2fe920803d71dab96ef29bbf7
#
_cell.length_a   1.000
_cell.length_b   1.000
_cell.length_c   1.000
_cell.angle_alpha   90.00
_cell.angle_beta   90.00
_cell.angle_gamma   90.00
#
_symmetry.space_group_name_H-M   'P 1'
#
loop_
_entity.id
_entity.type
_entity.pdbx_description
1 polymer ?
#
loop_
_entity_poly.entity_id
_entity_poly.type
_entity_poly.pdbx_seq_one_letter_code
_entity_poly.pdbx_strand_id
1 'polypeptide(L)'
;MYKVLASYCLIFSFLLSEDYQSIHQQQLEYYNANYVMPEYGDTNVAINPISSRSRNPSKEVFGYHPYWMGTAWTNYNFDLISTLAYFSAEVTATGGLSNLHGWPVASLINEAHAHGTKVVLCATLFSSSDITTLLSNSQYRQNLINNLLSQVQAGNADGVNIDFESFPSSQRDNMVTFISDLKDTFHNAIPGSQVTIAMPPVDWSNAWDYNALASISDGLFIMGYNYHYSGSSTTGPNSPLTGPGYTLTWTVLDYLNKTNFQADKLILGIPYYGFEWPSSSNAAGATTSGTGAPKFYSEIEGLAQSYGKIWHSTSQTPWYNYDNNGWNQGWYDDSLSLALKLSLIHI
;
A
#
# COMPACT_ATOMS: atom_id res chain seq x y z
N MET A 1 5.49 10.86 68.65
CA MET A 1 5.84 9.75 67.75
C MET A 1 4.73 9.60 66.72
N TYR A 2 4.74 10.43 65.66
CA TYR A 2 3.71 10.41 64.59
C TYR A 2 4.36 9.88 63.31
N LYS A 3 3.85 8.72 62.86
CA LYS A 3 4.23 8.16 61.54
C LYS A 3 3.39 8.84 60.48
N VAL A 4 4.06 9.56 59.58
CA VAL A 4 3.46 10.07 58.35
C VAL A 4 3.56 8.97 57.31
N LEU A 5 2.42 8.41 56.91
CA LEU A 5 2.32 7.55 55.71
C LEU A 5 2.26 8.46 54.47
N ALA A 6 3.31 8.40 53.68
CA ALA A 6 3.28 8.99 52.36
C ALA A 6 2.61 8.01 51.39
N SER A 7 1.39 8.33 50.94
CA SER A 7 0.72 7.63 49.82
C SER A 7 1.33 8.08 48.51
N TYR A 8 2.09 7.20 47.86
CA TYR A 8 2.50 7.37 46.47
C TYR A 8 1.32 7.01 45.56
N CYS A 9 0.64 8.02 45.05
CA CYS A 9 -0.24 7.87 43.91
C CYS A 9 0.61 7.65 42.65
N LEU A 10 0.73 6.41 42.22
CA LEU A 10 1.21 6.08 40.88
C LEU A 10 0.12 6.49 39.88
N ILE A 11 0.30 7.65 39.26
CA ILE A 11 -0.47 8.05 38.08
C ILE A 11 0.09 7.23 36.91
N PHE A 12 -0.56 6.12 36.59
CA PHE A 12 -0.38 5.47 35.30
C PHE A 12 -0.99 6.40 34.23
N SER A 13 -0.13 7.17 33.61
CA SER A 13 -0.47 7.79 32.32
C SER A 13 -0.62 6.64 31.33
N PHE A 14 -1.84 6.24 31.03
CA PHE A 14 -2.15 5.55 29.80
C PHE A 14 -1.85 6.56 28.67
N LEU A 15 -0.63 6.53 28.13
CA LEU A 15 -0.40 6.97 26.77
C LEU A 15 -1.22 6.01 25.92
N LEU A 16 -2.38 6.45 25.47
CA LEU A 16 -3.05 5.87 24.31
C LEU A 16 -2.01 6.00 23.19
N SER A 17 -1.32 4.91 22.87
CA SER A 17 -0.66 4.82 21.57
C SER A 17 -1.80 4.97 20.58
N GLU A 18 -1.79 6.04 19.77
CA GLU A 18 -2.63 6.06 18.59
C GLU A 18 -2.32 4.76 17.84
N ASP A 19 -3.33 3.92 17.65
CA ASP A 19 -3.16 2.66 16.94
C ASP A 19 -2.59 3.00 15.56
N TYR A 20 -1.52 2.31 15.18
CA TYR A 20 -0.92 2.51 13.86
C TYR A 20 -1.98 2.29 12.78
N GLN A 21 -2.25 3.33 12.01
CA GLN A 21 -3.05 3.25 10.79
C GLN A 21 -2.12 3.38 9.58
N SER A 22 -2.27 2.48 8.63
CA SER A 22 -1.56 2.60 7.38
C SER A 22 -2.03 3.82 6.59
N ILE A 23 -1.22 4.28 5.64
CA ILE A 23 -1.64 5.37 4.73
C ILE A 23 -2.86 4.96 3.90
N HIS A 24 -2.97 3.70 3.52
CA HIS A 24 -4.10 3.17 2.77
C HIS A 24 -5.39 3.27 3.57
N GLN A 25 -5.36 2.87 4.85
CA GLN A 25 -6.49 3.01 5.76
C GLN A 25 -6.87 4.47 5.97
N GLN A 26 -5.90 5.34 6.28
CA GLN A 26 -6.14 6.78 6.48
C GLN A 26 -6.78 7.44 5.27
N GLN A 27 -6.28 7.16 4.08
CA GLN A 27 -6.83 7.69 2.84
C GLN A 27 -8.21 7.12 2.52
N LEU A 28 -8.41 5.82 2.69
CA LEU A 28 -9.71 5.18 2.46
C LEU A 28 -10.79 5.81 3.36
N GLU A 29 -10.52 5.93 4.66
CA GLU A 29 -11.45 6.55 5.61
C GLU A 29 -11.74 8.01 5.27
N TYR A 30 -10.71 8.79 4.92
CA TYR A 30 -10.88 10.19 4.54
C TYR A 30 -11.73 10.33 3.28
N TYR A 31 -11.44 9.58 2.23
CA TYR A 31 -12.14 9.72 0.96
C TYR A 31 -13.52 9.08 0.97
N ASN A 32 -13.77 8.03 1.76
CA ASN A 32 -15.12 7.52 2.00
C ASN A 32 -16.05 8.60 2.58
N ALA A 33 -15.53 9.49 3.41
CA ALA A 33 -16.29 10.55 4.03
C ALA A 33 -16.40 11.83 3.16
N ASN A 34 -15.44 12.08 2.26
CA ASN A 34 -15.26 13.39 1.63
C ASN A 34 -15.28 13.38 0.10
N TYR A 35 -15.25 12.20 -0.55
CA TYR A 35 -15.22 12.11 -2.01
C TYR A 35 -16.55 11.67 -2.57
N VAL A 36 -17.03 12.38 -3.58
CA VAL A 36 -18.21 12.01 -4.35
C VAL A 36 -17.75 11.37 -5.65
N MET A 37 -18.09 10.10 -5.82
CA MET A 37 -17.78 9.38 -7.05
C MET A 37 -18.36 10.09 -8.27
N PRO A 38 -17.56 10.35 -9.33
CA PRO A 38 -18.11 10.86 -10.58
C PRO A 38 -18.97 9.79 -11.26
N GLU A 39 -19.96 10.23 -12.02
CA GLU A 39 -20.64 9.36 -12.97
C GLU A 39 -19.71 9.12 -14.16
N TYR A 40 -19.16 7.93 -14.30
CA TYR A 40 -18.26 7.59 -15.41
C TYR A 40 -18.98 7.44 -16.77
N GLY A 41 -20.31 7.42 -16.76
CA GLY A 41 -21.11 7.21 -17.98
C GLY A 41 -20.99 5.79 -18.56
N ASP A 42 -20.44 4.86 -17.79
CA ASP A 42 -20.08 3.50 -18.20
C ASP A 42 -21.25 2.51 -18.19
N THR A 43 -22.48 2.97 -17.90
CA THR A 43 -23.64 2.09 -17.85
C THR A 43 -23.86 1.42 -19.22
N ASN A 44 -23.77 0.09 -19.26
CA ASN A 44 -23.87 -0.74 -20.46
C ASN A 44 -22.68 -0.64 -21.46
N VAL A 45 -21.54 -0.08 -21.08
CA VAL A 45 -20.32 -0.15 -21.89
C VAL A 45 -19.76 -1.57 -21.82
N ALA A 46 -19.57 -2.21 -22.98
CA ALA A 46 -18.92 -3.53 -23.04
C ALA A 46 -17.44 -3.40 -22.65
N ILE A 47 -16.96 -4.32 -21.82
CA ILE A 47 -15.55 -4.39 -21.46
C ILE A 47 -14.85 -5.38 -22.39
N ASN A 48 -13.87 -4.90 -23.13
CA ASN A 48 -13.13 -5.66 -24.12
C ASN A 48 -12.08 -6.57 -23.43
N PRO A 49 -11.75 -7.72 -24.03
CA PRO A 49 -10.64 -8.53 -23.57
C PRO A 49 -9.30 -7.79 -23.73
N ILE A 50 -8.32 -8.18 -22.91
CA ILE A 50 -6.97 -7.60 -22.97
C ILE A 50 -6.31 -7.87 -24.33
N SER A 51 -5.67 -6.83 -24.88
CA SER A 51 -4.94 -6.89 -26.15
C SER A 51 -3.52 -7.41 -25.96
N SER A 52 -2.95 -8.00 -26.99
CA SER A 52 -1.52 -8.33 -26.99
C SER A 52 -0.67 -7.07 -27.11
N ARG A 53 0.38 -6.96 -26.29
CA ARG A 53 1.33 -5.85 -26.38
C ARG A 53 2.30 -6.02 -27.55
N SER A 54 2.63 -4.91 -28.20
CA SER A 54 3.71 -4.84 -29.17
C SER A 54 5.09 -4.92 -28.49
N ARG A 55 5.21 -4.46 -27.23
CA ARG A 55 6.44 -4.47 -26.45
C ARG A 55 6.10 -4.61 -24.95
N ASN A 56 6.57 -5.67 -24.31
CA ASN A 56 6.41 -5.85 -22.87
C ASN A 56 7.55 -5.17 -22.11
N PRO A 57 7.28 -4.53 -20.97
CA PRO A 57 8.31 -4.19 -20.00
C PRO A 57 9.11 -5.44 -19.61
N SER A 58 10.42 -5.30 -19.41
CA SER A 58 11.28 -6.43 -19.03
C SER A 58 11.09 -6.88 -17.57
N LYS A 59 10.42 -6.05 -16.77
CA LYS A 59 10.04 -6.28 -15.38
C LYS A 59 8.60 -5.88 -15.18
N GLU A 60 7.94 -6.47 -14.19
CA GLU A 60 6.60 -6.05 -13.78
C GLU A 60 6.60 -4.59 -13.34
N VAL A 61 5.69 -3.80 -13.88
CA VAL A 61 5.40 -2.43 -13.45
C VAL A 61 3.97 -2.42 -12.95
N PHE A 62 3.84 -2.44 -11.64
CA PHE A 62 2.57 -2.52 -10.93
C PHE A 62 2.19 -1.15 -10.37
N GLY A 63 1.00 -0.66 -10.69
CA GLY A 63 0.48 0.62 -10.20
C GLY A 63 -0.85 0.45 -9.47
N TYR A 64 -1.15 1.39 -8.55
CA TYR A 64 -2.48 1.50 -7.96
C TYR A 64 -3.21 2.71 -8.53
N HIS A 65 -4.48 2.54 -8.81
CA HIS A 65 -5.41 3.63 -9.12
C HIS A 65 -6.47 3.71 -8.02
N PRO A 66 -6.30 4.62 -7.04
CA PRO A 66 -7.32 4.84 -6.03
C PRO A 66 -8.57 5.46 -6.66
N TYR A 67 -9.76 4.99 -6.26
CA TYR A 67 -11.05 5.44 -6.81
C TYR A 67 -11.23 6.96 -6.74
N TRP A 68 -10.68 7.61 -5.70
CA TRP A 68 -10.75 9.06 -5.53
C TRP A 68 -9.86 9.87 -6.49
N MET A 69 -9.02 9.22 -7.26
CA MET A 69 -8.29 9.85 -8.36
C MET A 69 -9.17 10.06 -9.61
N GLY A 70 -10.41 9.55 -9.59
CA GLY A 70 -11.40 9.78 -10.64
C GLY A 70 -10.90 9.39 -12.03
N THR A 71 -10.84 10.35 -12.94
CA THR A 71 -10.39 10.12 -14.32
C THR A 71 -8.90 10.37 -14.53
N ALA A 72 -8.09 10.47 -13.47
CA ALA A 72 -6.64 10.72 -13.62
C ALA A 72 -5.92 9.65 -14.47
N TRP A 73 -6.49 8.44 -14.55
CA TRP A 73 -6.00 7.35 -15.39
C TRP A 73 -5.90 7.71 -16.88
N THR A 74 -6.64 8.70 -17.37
CA THR A 74 -6.55 9.19 -18.75
C THR A 74 -5.19 9.82 -19.08
N ASN A 75 -4.39 10.13 -18.07
CA ASN A 75 -3.03 10.66 -18.19
C ASN A 75 -1.94 9.58 -17.95
N TYR A 76 -2.32 8.32 -17.70
CA TYR A 76 -1.33 7.27 -17.48
C TYR A 76 -0.71 6.81 -18.78
N ASN A 77 0.58 6.52 -18.74
CA ASN A 77 1.25 5.86 -19.87
C ASN A 77 1.12 4.33 -19.68
N PHE A 78 0.01 3.78 -20.17
CA PHE A 78 -0.27 2.35 -20.06
C PHE A 78 0.76 1.47 -20.80
N ASP A 79 1.50 1.98 -21.76
CA ASP A 79 2.59 1.23 -22.39
C ASP A 79 3.73 0.88 -21.43
N LEU A 80 3.83 1.59 -20.30
CA LEU A 80 4.82 1.34 -19.24
C LEU A 80 4.27 0.53 -18.08
N ILE A 81 2.95 0.33 -17.96
CA ILE A 81 2.31 -0.34 -16.83
C ILE A 81 1.96 -1.77 -17.21
N SER A 82 2.43 -2.76 -16.47
CA SER A 82 2.06 -4.17 -16.69
C SER A 82 0.71 -4.50 -16.06
N THR A 83 0.49 -4.04 -14.83
CA THR A 83 -0.72 -4.28 -14.05
C THR A 83 -1.15 -3.02 -13.33
N LEU A 84 -2.45 -2.71 -13.38
CA LEU A 84 -3.08 -1.63 -12.63
C LEU A 84 -4.07 -2.23 -11.61
N ALA A 85 -3.85 -1.98 -10.31
CA ALA A 85 -4.78 -2.37 -9.26
C ALA A 85 -5.78 -1.23 -9.01
N TYR A 86 -7.06 -1.51 -9.19
CA TYR A 86 -8.13 -0.59 -8.80
C TYR A 86 -8.34 -0.66 -7.27
N PHE A 87 -8.08 0.40 -6.59
CA PHE A 87 -8.21 0.52 -5.14
C PHE A 87 -9.52 1.23 -4.77
N SER A 88 -10.57 0.55 -4.17
CA SER A 88 -10.55 -0.83 -3.76
C SER A 88 -11.98 -1.39 -3.60
N ALA A 89 -12.10 -2.68 -3.39
CA ALA A 89 -13.29 -3.32 -2.83
C ALA A 89 -13.07 -3.53 -1.32
N GLU A 90 -13.99 -3.04 -0.49
CA GLU A 90 -13.91 -3.20 0.97
C GLU A 90 -14.49 -4.54 1.40
N VAL A 91 -13.67 -5.36 2.04
CA VAL A 91 -14.01 -6.72 2.50
C VAL A 91 -14.64 -6.67 3.89
N THR A 92 -15.67 -7.47 4.13
CA THR A 92 -16.26 -7.65 5.46
C THR A 92 -15.70 -8.88 6.18
N ALA A 93 -15.84 -8.95 7.51
CA ALA A 93 -15.41 -10.06 8.34
C ALA A 93 -16.03 -11.44 7.94
N THR A 94 -17.12 -11.46 7.18
CA THR A 94 -17.81 -12.68 6.73
C THR A 94 -17.59 -13.00 5.25
N GLY A 95 -16.67 -12.28 4.59
CA GLY A 95 -16.31 -12.50 3.20
C GLY A 95 -17.23 -11.82 2.18
N GLY A 96 -18.11 -10.90 2.62
CA GLY A 96 -18.86 -10.01 1.74
C GLY A 96 -17.99 -8.83 1.25
N LEU A 97 -18.52 -8.06 0.32
CA LEU A 97 -17.95 -6.80 -0.16
C LEU A 97 -18.94 -5.68 0.18
N SER A 98 -18.53 -4.75 1.05
CA SER A 98 -19.41 -3.68 1.56
C SER A 98 -19.45 -2.47 0.63
N ASN A 99 -18.35 -2.18 -0.06
CA ASN A 99 -18.24 -1.08 -0.99
C ASN A 99 -17.29 -1.46 -2.13
N LEU A 100 -17.66 -1.15 -3.34
CA LEU A 100 -16.89 -1.43 -4.56
C LEU A 100 -16.34 -0.15 -5.21
N HIS A 101 -16.70 1.03 -4.68
CA HIS A 101 -16.23 2.34 -5.17
C HIS A 101 -16.35 2.51 -6.69
N GLY A 102 -17.49 2.12 -7.25
CA GLY A 102 -17.76 2.25 -8.70
C GLY A 102 -17.17 1.15 -9.58
N TRP A 103 -16.53 0.14 -9.00
CA TRP A 103 -16.06 -1.02 -9.77
C TRP A 103 -17.23 -1.81 -10.40
N PRO A 104 -17.09 -2.29 -11.65
CA PRO A 104 -15.98 -2.06 -12.57
C PRO A 104 -16.13 -0.73 -13.31
N VAL A 105 -15.00 -0.01 -13.51
CA VAL A 105 -14.93 1.19 -14.35
C VAL A 105 -14.58 0.76 -15.77
N ALA A 106 -15.59 0.59 -16.62
CA ALA A 106 -15.44 -0.01 -17.94
C ALA A 106 -14.51 0.80 -18.86
N SER A 107 -14.57 2.13 -18.81
CA SER A 107 -13.69 3.01 -19.59
C SER A 107 -12.22 2.87 -19.19
N LEU A 108 -11.91 2.78 -17.89
CA LEU A 108 -10.53 2.54 -17.40
C LEU A 108 -10.02 1.17 -17.85
N ILE A 109 -10.84 0.12 -17.66
CA ILE A 109 -10.43 -1.25 -18.00
C ILE A 109 -10.20 -1.37 -19.50
N ASN A 110 -11.08 -0.81 -20.32
CA ASN A 110 -10.93 -0.82 -21.78
C ASN A 110 -9.66 -0.10 -22.25
N GLU A 111 -9.33 1.04 -21.66
CA GLU A 111 -8.10 1.77 -21.99
C GLU A 111 -6.86 0.95 -21.60
N ALA A 112 -6.81 0.42 -20.38
CA ALA A 112 -5.72 -0.45 -19.94
C ALA A 112 -5.56 -1.69 -20.85
N HIS A 113 -6.66 -2.37 -21.15
CA HIS A 113 -6.68 -3.55 -22.02
C HIS A 113 -6.25 -3.26 -23.46
N ALA A 114 -6.58 -2.08 -24.01
CA ALA A 114 -6.13 -1.66 -25.34
C ALA A 114 -4.60 -1.61 -25.45
N HIS A 115 -3.93 -1.31 -24.33
CA HIS A 115 -2.47 -1.28 -24.20
C HIS A 115 -1.87 -2.59 -23.67
N GLY A 116 -2.68 -3.63 -23.43
CA GLY A 116 -2.24 -4.91 -22.86
C GLY A 116 -1.81 -4.81 -21.39
N THR A 117 -2.32 -3.81 -20.68
CA THR A 117 -2.17 -3.67 -19.22
C THR A 117 -3.27 -4.47 -18.52
N LYS A 118 -2.89 -5.36 -17.60
CA LYS A 118 -3.84 -6.06 -16.75
C LYS A 118 -4.52 -5.08 -15.78
N VAL A 119 -5.79 -5.33 -15.47
CA VAL A 119 -6.50 -4.63 -14.40
C VAL A 119 -6.91 -5.64 -13.32
N VAL A 120 -6.49 -5.42 -12.09
CA VAL A 120 -6.83 -6.28 -10.95
C VAL A 120 -7.65 -5.50 -9.92
N LEU A 121 -8.59 -6.17 -9.25
CA LEU A 121 -9.34 -5.56 -8.17
C LEU A 121 -8.57 -5.67 -6.85
N CYS A 122 -8.24 -4.56 -6.22
CA CYS A 122 -7.66 -4.55 -4.88
C CYS A 122 -8.75 -4.79 -3.83
N ALA A 123 -8.56 -5.77 -2.95
CA ALA A 123 -9.48 -6.13 -1.87
C ALA A 123 -8.85 -5.77 -0.53
N THR A 124 -9.46 -4.79 0.17
CA THR A 124 -8.91 -4.21 1.41
C THR A 124 -9.62 -4.69 2.66
N LEU A 125 -8.84 -4.98 3.73
CA LEU A 125 -9.35 -5.21 5.08
C LEU A 125 -8.28 -4.79 6.11
N PHE A 126 -8.59 -3.78 6.93
CA PHE A 126 -7.63 -3.13 7.83
C PHE A 126 -7.86 -3.42 9.32
N SER A 127 -8.92 -4.19 9.65
CA SER A 127 -9.27 -4.56 11.01
C SER A 127 -8.69 -5.94 11.36
N SER A 128 -7.77 -5.99 12.32
CA SER A 128 -7.17 -7.25 12.80
C SER A 128 -8.20 -8.26 13.32
N SER A 129 -9.28 -7.80 13.97
CA SER A 129 -10.38 -8.66 14.44
C SER A 129 -11.20 -9.22 13.28
N ASP A 130 -11.44 -8.43 12.24
CA ASP A 130 -12.21 -8.87 11.07
C ASP A 130 -11.39 -9.83 10.20
N ILE A 131 -10.08 -9.57 10.04
CA ILE A 131 -9.15 -10.51 9.41
C ILE A 131 -9.14 -11.85 10.15
N THR A 132 -9.11 -11.82 11.49
CA THR A 132 -9.16 -13.02 12.31
C THR A 132 -10.46 -13.78 12.09
N THR A 133 -11.59 -13.10 12.10
CA THR A 133 -12.92 -13.70 11.88
C THR A 133 -13.03 -14.33 10.49
N LEU A 134 -12.60 -13.60 9.46
CA LEU A 134 -12.62 -14.03 8.07
C LEU A 134 -11.76 -15.28 7.85
N LEU A 135 -10.49 -15.19 8.24
CA LEU A 135 -9.52 -16.24 7.92
C LEU A 135 -9.66 -17.50 8.76
N SER A 136 -10.18 -17.40 9.99
CA SER A 136 -10.44 -18.56 10.84
C SER A 136 -11.61 -19.43 10.38
N ASN A 137 -12.49 -18.92 9.50
CA ASN A 137 -13.69 -19.60 9.04
C ASN A 137 -13.60 -19.95 7.54
N SER A 138 -13.57 -21.24 7.23
CA SER A 138 -13.47 -21.71 5.84
C SER A 138 -14.61 -21.23 4.95
N GLN A 139 -15.85 -21.16 5.49
CA GLN A 139 -16.99 -20.68 4.73
C GLN A 139 -16.85 -19.17 4.40
N TYR A 140 -16.31 -18.37 5.32
CA TYR A 140 -16.11 -16.94 5.08
C TYR A 140 -15.01 -16.70 4.05
N ARG A 141 -13.90 -17.47 4.10
CA ARG A 141 -12.89 -17.46 3.05
C ARG A 141 -13.48 -17.82 1.68
N GLN A 142 -14.30 -18.87 1.62
CA GLN A 142 -14.96 -19.27 0.36
C GLN A 142 -15.96 -18.21 -0.15
N ASN A 143 -16.71 -17.57 0.75
CA ASN A 143 -17.59 -16.45 0.40
C ASN A 143 -16.80 -15.32 -0.26
N LEU A 144 -15.66 -14.93 0.33
CA LEU A 144 -14.81 -13.88 -0.24
C LEU A 144 -14.28 -14.28 -1.62
N ILE A 145 -13.75 -15.49 -1.77
CA ILE A 145 -13.26 -16.00 -3.06
C ILE A 145 -14.35 -15.91 -4.14
N ASN A 146 -15.55 -16.36 -3.84
CA ASN A 146 -16.67 -16.35 -4.78
C ASN A 146 -17.10 -14.91 -5.15
N ASN A 147 -17.16 -14.02 -4.16
CA ASN A 147 -17.52 -12.63 -4.37
C ASN A 147 -16.47 -11.90 -5.23
N LEU A 148 -15.18 -12.08 -4.94
CA LEU A 148 -14.10 -11.49 -5.74
C LEU A 148 -14.11 -12.03 -7.17
N LEU A 149 -14.24 -13.35 -7.35
CA LEU A 149 -14.33 -13.95 -8.68
C LEU A 149 -15.49 -13.37 -9.48
N SER A 150 -16.68 -13.27 -8.86
CA SER A 150 -17.86 -12.67 -9.50
C SER A 150 -17.62 -11.24 -9.95
N GLN A 151 -16.95 -10.41 -9.12
CA GLN A 151 -16.64 -9.03 -9.48
C GLN A 151 -15.60 -8.90 -10.59
N VAL A 152 -14.57 -9.74 -10.56
CA VAL A 152 -13.53 -9.75 -11.60
C VAL A 152 -14.10 -10.22 -12.94
N GLN A 153 -14.95 -11.25 -12.92
CA GLN A 153 -15.64 -11.72 -14.14
C GLN A 153 -16.61 -10.67 -14.70
N ALA A 154 -17.38 -9.99 -13.84
CA ALA A 154 -18.27 -8.90 -14.25
C ALA A 154 -17.51 -7.73 -14.89
N GLY A 155 -16.29 -7.46 -14.42
CA GLY A 155 -15.39 -6.46 -14.98
C GLY A 155 -14.56 -6.95 -16.17
N ASN A 156 -14.68 -8.20 -16.59
CA ASN A 156 -13.74 -8.83 -17.56
C ASN A 156 -12.27 -8.49 -17.20
N ALA A 157 -11.96 -8.44 -15.92
CA ALA A 157 -10.67 -8.03 -15.38
C ALA A 157 -9.75 -9.24 -15.14
N ASP A 158 -8.51 -8.99 -14.76
CA ASP A 158 -7.41 -9.94 -14.87
C ASP A 158 -6.95 -10.51 -13.53
N GLY A 159 -7.67 -10.28 -12.44
CA GLY A 159 -7.29 -10.85 -11.15
C GLY A 159 -7.56 -9.97 -9.96
N VAL A 160 -6.84 -10.24 -8.87
CA VAL A 160 -7.01 -9.55 -7.59
C VAL A 160 -5.66 -9.22 -6.93
N ASN A 161 -5.66 -8.16 -6.14
CA ASN A 161 -4.60 -7.85 -5.19
C ASN A 161 -5.21 -7.86 -3.77
N ILE A 162 -4.66 -8.64 -2.86
CA ILE A 162 -5.12 -8.72 -1.48
C ILE A 162 -4.32 -7.76 -0.62
N ASP A 163 -5.00 -6.80 0.00
CA ASP A 163 -4.40 -5.75 0.83
C ASP A 163 -5.02 -5.80 2.24
N PHE A 164 -4.54 -6.77 3.03
CA PHE A 164 -4.95 -6.96 4.42
C PHE A 164 -3.87 -6.43 5.35
N GLU A 165 -4.17 -5.33 6.04
CA GLU A 165 -3.21 -4.66 6.92
C GLU A 165 -3.59 -4.82 8.40
N SER A 166 -2.68 -4.46 9.31
CA SER A 166 -2.81 -4.81 10.74
C SER A 166 -2.93 -6.32 10.97
N PHE A 167 -2.22 -7.09 10.17
CA PHE A 167 -2.37 -8.54 10.03
C PHE A 167 -1.92 -9.29 11.29
N PRO A 168 -2.79 -10.11 11.92
CA PRO A 168 -2.45 -10.81 13.15
C PRO A 168 -1.66 -12.10 12.89
N SER A 169 -0.58 -12.31 13.64
CA SER A 169 0.29 -13.49 13.50
C SER A 169 -0.44 -14.82 13.71
N SER A 170 -1.55 -14.83 14.45
CA SER A 170 -2.39 -16.02 14.65
C SER A 170 -3.07 -16.51 13.35
N GLN A 171 -3.10 -15.71 12.30
CA GLN A 171 -3.72 -16.06 11.01
C GLN A 171 -2.70 -16.41 9.92
N ARG A 172 -1.42 -16.54 10.26
CA ARG A 172 -0.34 -16.84 9.32
C ARG A 172 -0.64 -18.04 8.39
N ASP A 173 -1.00 -19.19 8.96
CA ASP A 173 -1.26 -20.41 8.20
C ASP A 173 -2.61 -20.35 7.45
N ASN A 174 -3.60 -19.69 8.04
CA ASN A 174 -4.88 -19.45 7.39
C ASN A 174 -4.76 -18.56 6.17
N MET A 175 -3.84 -17.57 6.18
CA MET A 175 -3.56 -16.76 5.02
C MET A 175 -2.96 -17.55 3.87
N VAL A 176 -2.01 -18.46 4.16
CA VAL A 176 -1.46 -19.38 3.16
C VAL A 176 -2.57 -20.23 2.54
N THR A 177 -3.43 -20.81 3.36
CA THR A 177 -4.58 -21.59 2.89
C THR A 177 -5.51 -20.74 2.01
N PHE A 178 -5.87 -19.53 2.47
CA PHE A 178 -6.75 -18.63 1.72
C PHE A 178 -6.18 -18.25 0.35
N ILE A 179 -4.89 -17.88 0.29
CA ILE A 179 -4.24 -17.50 -0.98
C ILE A 179 -4.11 -18.69 -1.93
N SER A 180 -3.84 -19.90 -1.41
CA SER A 180 -3.84 -21.13 -2.23
C SER A 180 -5.20 -21.38 -2.88
N ASP A 181 -6.27 -21.37 -2.07
CA ASP A 181 -7.64 -21.60 -2.55
C ASP A 181 -8.08 -20.49 -3.55
N LEU A 182 -7.72 -19.25 -3.25
CA LEU A 182 -8.03 -18.09 -4.09
C LEU A 182 -7.34 -18.22 -5.46
N LYS A 183 -6.03 -18.50 -5.48
CA LYS A 183 -5.28 -18.65 -6.72
C LYS A 183 -5.79 -19.81 -7.55
N ASP A 184 -6.00 -20.98 -6.96
CA ASP A 184 -6.50 -22.15 -7.67
C ASP A 184 -7.86 -21.86 -8.30
N THR A 185 -8.75 -21.17 -7.57
CA THR A 185 -10.07 -20.78 -8.07
C THR A 185 -9.96 -19.81 -9.25
N PHE A 186 -9.13 -18.78 -9.11
CA PHE A 186 -8.96 -17.76 -10.14
C PHE A 186 -8.28 -18.31 -11.41
N HIS A 187 -7.19 -19.06 -11.27
CA HIS A 187 -6.47 -19.61 -12.42
C HIS A 187 -7.31 -20.65 -13.19
N ASN A 188 -8.18 -21.39 -12.50
CA ASN A 188 -9.11 -22.32 -13.14
C ASN A 188 -10.26 -21.59 -13.87
N ALA A 189 -10.79 -20.50 -13.29
CA ALA A 189 -11.94 -19.79 -13.84
C ALA A 189 -11.54 -18.73 -14.89
N ILE A 190 -10.36 -18.10 -14.72
CA ILE A 190 -9.80 -17.03 -15.56
C ILE A 190 -8.34 -17.39 -15.84
N PRO A 191 -8.05 -18.20 -16.87
CA PRO A 191 -6.67 -18.57 -17.21
C PRO A 191 -5.79 -17.35 -17.48
N GLY A 192 -4.64 -17.27 -16.79
CA GLY A 192 -3.72 -16.14 -16.87
C GLY A 192 -4.06 -14.96 -15.93
N SER A 193 -5.07 -15.12 -15.08
CA SER A 193 -5.36 -14.16 -14.01
C SER A 193 -4.17 -14.02 -13.04
N GLN A 194 -4.14 -12.91 -12.32
CA GLN A 194 -3.07 -12.56 -11.38
C GLN A 194 -3.63 -12.44 -9.95
N VAL A 195 -3.00 -13.14 -9.01
CA VAL A 195 -3.32 -13.07 -7.58
C VAL A 195 -2.07 -12.60 -6.83
N THR A 196 -2.09 -11.35 -6.38
CA THR A 196 -0.97 -10.71 -5.66
C THR A 196 -1.38 -10.32 -4.24
N ILE A 197 -0.38 -10.07 -3.40
CA ILE A 197 -0.58 -9.71 -1.99
C ILE A 197 0.23 -8.46 -1.68
N ALA A 198 -0.40 -7.43 -1.12
CA ALA A 198 0.29 -6.30 -0.52
C ALA A 198 0.86 -6.72 0.85
N MET A 199 2.14 -6.46 1.08
CA MET A 199 2.85 -6.90 2.27
C MET A 199 3.66 -5.76 2.90
N PRO A 200 3.78 -5.73 4.24
CA PRO A 200 4.44 -4.63 4.95
C PRO A 200 5.94 -4.57 4.65
N PRO A 201 6.56 -3.38 4.74
CA PRO A 201 8.02 -3.24 4.55
C PRO A 201 8.82 -3.96 5.65
N VAL A 202 8.23 -4.09 6.84
CA VAL A 202 8.81 -4.76 8.01
C VAL A 202 7.72 -5.57 8.71
N ASP A 203 7.95 -6.86 8.91
CA ASP A 203 7.03 -7.74 9.65
C ASP A 203 7.45 -7.80 11.13
N TRP A 204 6.92 -6.88 11.93
CA TRP A 204 7.23 -6.75 13.35
C TRP A 204 6.74 -7.92 14.22
N SER A 205 5.70 -8.61 13.78
CA SER A 205 5.02 -9.66 14.53
C SER A 205 5.31 -11.06 14.03
N ASN A 206 6.13 -11.21 12.99
CA ASN A 206 6.37 -12.46 12.27
C ASN A 206 5.05 -13.11 11.82
N ALA A 207 4.16 -12.27 11.28
CA ALA A 207 2.79 -12.67 10.92
C ALA A 207 2.70 -13.36 9.55
N TRP A 208 3.71 -13.24 8.70
CA TRP A 208 3.65 -13.67 7.32
C TRP A 208 4.55 -14.88 7.03
N ASP A 209 4.06 -15.86 6.27
CA ASP A 209 4.87 -16.93 5.70
C ASP A 209 5.35 -16.54 4.28
N TYR A 210 6.44 -15.80 4.23
CA TYR A 210 6.97 -15.24 3.00
C TYR A 210 7.23 -16.31 1.92
N ASN A 211 7.87 -17.43 2.33
CA ASN A 211 8.26 -18.46 1.38
C ASN A 211 7.04 -19.19 0.81
N ALA A 212 6.09 -19.56 1.68
CA ALA A 212 4.85 -20.20 1.23
C ALA A 212 4.05 -19.25 0.33
N LEU A 213 3.85 -17.98 0.74
CA LEU A 213 3.09 -17.01 -0.02
C LEU A 213 3.73 -16.67 -1.37
N ALA A 214 5.05 -16.52 -1.44
CA ALA A 214 5.75 -16.32 -2.71
C ALA A 214 5.54 -17.52 -3.66
N SER A 215 5.58 -18.73 -3.14
CA SER A 215 5.43 -19.96 -3.93
C SER A 215 4.02 -20.15 -4.49
N ILE A 216 2.99 -19.75 -3.73
CA ILE A 216 1.58 -19.98 -4.09
C ILE A 216 0.87 -18.76 -4.70
N SER A 217 1.43 -17.55 -4.64
CA SER A 217 0.87 -16.36 -5.29
C SER A 217 1.55 -16.05 -6.62
N ASP A 218 1.04 -15.07 -7.35
CA ASP A 218 1.70 -14.57 -8.56
C ASP A 218 2.69 -13.45 -8.25
N GLY A 219 2.61 -12.83 -7.06
CA GLY A 219 3.57 -11.84 -6.60
C GLY A 219 3.27 -11.29 -5.22
N LEU A 220 4.33 -10.85 -4.53
CA LEU A 220 4.28 -10.14 -3.27
C LEU A 220 4.62 -8.67 -3.55
N PHE A 221 3.61 -7.80 -3.44
CA PHE A 221 3.81 -6.35 -3.54
C PHE A 221 4.31 -5.82 -2.21
N ILE A 222 5.57 -5.42 -2.17
CA ILE A 222 6.23 -4.89 -0.98
C ILE A 222 5.86 -3.42 -0.84
N MET A 223 5.17 -3.02 0.21
CA MET A 223 4.87 -1.62 0.52
C MET A 223 6.12 -0.91 1.04
N GLY A 224 7.08 -0.61 0.16
CA GLY A 224 8.40 -0.05 0.48
C GLY A 224 8.36 1.42 0.92
N TYR A 225 7.45 1.77 1.82
CA TYR A 225 7.18 3.11 2.33
C TYR A 225 6.66 3.06 3.77
N ASN A 226 6.36 4.24 4.35
CA ASN A 226 5.96 4.41 5.75
C ASN A 226 7.03 3.99 6.77
N TYR A 227 8.32 4.11 6.42
CA TYR A 227 9.41 4.00 7.39
C TYR A 227 9.38 5.16 8.39
N HIS A 228 8.99 6.36 7.91
CA HIS A 228 8.42 7.41 8.73
C HIS A 228 7.01 7.68 8.22
N TYR A 229 6.07 7.82 9.13
CA TYR A 229 4.64 7.98 8.86
C TYR A 229 4.05 9.10 9.75
N SER A 230 2.77 9.39 9.62
CA SER A 230 2.11 10.49 10.35
C SER A 230 2.36 10.49 11.85
N GLY A 231 2.35 9.34 12.52
CA GLY A 231 2.59 9.19 13.96
C GLY A 231 4.05 9.08 14.39
N SER A 232 5.02 9.28 13.50
CA SER A 232 6.44 9.18 13.85
C SER A 232 6.87 10.24 14.86
N SER A 233 7.67 9.86 15.85
CA SER A 233 8.21 10.76 16.86
C SER A 233 9.33 11.68 16.36
N THR A 234 9.90 11.37 15.20
CA THR A 234 10.87 12.20 14.48
C THR A 234 10.46 12.36 13.03
N THR A 235 10.80 13.49 12.44
CA THR A 235 10.68 13.68 10.99
C THR A 235 11.68 12.78 10.26
N GLY A 236 11.37 12.39 9.02
CA GLY A 236 12.30 11.56 8.27
C GLY A 236 11.74 11.06 6.94
N PRO A 237 12.55 10.33 6.17
CA PRO A 237 12.17 9.87 4.84
C PRO A 237 11.05 8.82 4.92
N ASN A 238 10.03 8.99 4.07
CA ASN A 238 8.96 8.03 3.89
C ASN A 238 9.49 6.67 3.40
N SER A 239 10.46 6.70 2.48
CA SER A 239 11.08 5.51 1.90
C SER A 239 12.60 5.69 1.78
N PRO A 240 13.38 5.54 2.87
CA PRO A 240 14.83 5.68 2.82
C PRO A 240 15.47 4.57 1.99
N LEU A 241 16.32 4.90 1.00
CA LEU A 241 17.06 3.88 0.25
C LEU A 241 18.09 3.19 1.15
N THR A 242 18.86 3.99 1.89
CA THR A 242 19.92 3.54 2.81
C THR A 242 19.88 4.36 4.10
N GLY A 243 20.62 3.93 5.11
CA GLY A 243 20.71 4.65 6.39
C GLY A 243 20.68 3.69 7.59
N PRO A 244 20.64 4.25 8.80
CA PRO A 244 20.49 3.45 10.01
C PRO A 244 19.06 2.89 10.14
N GLY A 245 18.93 1.72 10.74
CA GLY A 245 17.64 1.08 10.98
C GLY A 245 17.06 0.42 9.72
N TYR A 246 15.74 0.43 9.62
CA TYR A 246 15.04 -0.17 8.49
C TYR A 246 15.05 0.77 7.29
N THR A 247 15.38 0.22 6.13
CA THR A 247 15.49 0.95 4.86
C THR A 247 14.96 0.09 3.73
N LEU A 248 14.74 0.66 2.57
CA LEU A 248 14.28 -0.08 1.40
C LEU A 248 15.28 -1.19 1.01
N THR A 249 16.58 -0.91 1.07
CA THR A 249 17.62 -1.93 0.82
C THR A 249 17.54 -3.07 1.83
N TRP A 250 17.36 -2.74 3.12
CA TRP A 250 17.18 -3.76 4.15
C TRP A 250 15.94 -4.63 3.87
N THR A 251 14.82 -4.00 3.54
CA THR A 251 13.56 -4.70 3.23
C THR A 251 13.71 -5.64 2.05
N VAL A 252 14.32 -5.19 0.94
CA VAL A 252 14.52 -6.04 -0.24
C VAL A 252 15.38 -7.27 0.12
N LEU A 253 16.46 -7.08 0.88
CA LEU A 253 17.31 -8.20 1.32
C LEU A 253 16.59 -9.14 2.29
N ASP A 254 15.77 -8.63 3.21
CA ASP A 254 14.96 -9.43 4.12
C ASP A 254 13.95 -10.30 3.37
N TYR A 255 13.25 -9.70 2.38
CA TYR A 255 12.32 -10.43 1.52
C TYR A 255 13.01 -11.51 0.69
N LEU A 256 14.14 -11.20 0.06
CA LEU A 256 14.93 -12.19 -0.70
C LEU A 256 15.31 -13.37 0.19
N ASN A 257 15.81 -13.12 1.40
CA ASN A 257 16.15 -14.19 2.34
C ASN A 257 14.93 -15.02 2.76
N LYS A 258 13.83 -14.35 3.14
CA LYS A 258 12.61 -15.00 3.63
C LYS A 258 11.84 -15.76 2.55
N THR A 259 12.00 -15.39 1.27
CA THR A 259 11.37 -16.08 0.13
C THR A 259 12.28 -17.12 -0.52
N ASN A 260 13.41 -17.48 0.08
CA ASN A 260 14.39 -18.37 -0.54
C ASN A 260 14.88 -17.86 -1.92
N PHE A 261 15.10 -16.55 -2.03
CA PHE A 261 15.54 -15.87 -3.25
C PHE A 261 14.60 -15.99 -4.46
N GLN A 262 13.29 -16.11 -4.23
CA GLN A 262 12.28 -16.03 -5.29
C GLN A 262 12.10 -14.57 -5.75
N ALA A 263 13.14 -13.98 -6.33
CA ALA A 263 13.16 -12.57 -6.72
C ALA A 263 12.10 -12.20 -7.80
N ASP A 264 11.75 -13.17 -8.64
CA ASP A 264 10.70 -13.04 -9.67
C ASP A 264 9.29 -12.90 -9.09
N LYS A 265 9.12 -13.19 -7.80
CA LYS A 265 7.86 -13.01 -7.05
C LYS A 265 7.77 -11.67 -6.33
N LEU A 266 8.82 -10.87 -6.30
CA LEU A 266 8.86 -9.63 -5.54
C LEU A 266 8.58 -8.42 -6.43
N ILE A 267 7.59 -7.62 -6.04
CA ILE A 267 7.22 -6.35 -6.68
C ILE A 267 7.50 -5.23 -5.67
N LEU A 268 8.49 -4.39 -5.96
CA LEU A 268 8.90 -3.33 -5.04
C LEU A 268 8.01 -2.10 -5.21
N GLY A 269 7.19 -1.82 -4.21
CA GLY A 269 6.38 -0.61 -4.11
C GLY A 269 7.18 0.58 -3.60
N ILE A 270 7.02 1.72 -4.26
CA ILE A 270 7.64 3.00 -3.90
C ILE A 270 6.58 4.10 -3.88
N PRO A 271 6.69 5.12 -2.98
CA PRO A 271 5.63 6.09 -2.78
C PRO A 271 5.66 7.23 -3.82
N TYR A 272 4.47 7.67 -4.24
CA TYR A 272 4.24 8.92 -4.96
C TYR A 272 3.60 9.99 -4.06
N TYR A 273 3.92 9.95 -2.75
CA TYR A 273 3.49 10.86 -1.71
C TYR A 273 4.61 11.04 -0.68
N GLY A 274 4.51 12.07 0.13
CA GLY A 274 5.41 12.29 1.26
C GLY A 274 4.63 12.67 2.50
N PHE A 275 5.34 13.04 3.54
CA PHE A 275 4.77 13.56 4.78
C PHE A 275 5.39 14.90 5.15
N GLU A 276 4.57 15.76 5.75
CA GLU A 276 5.02 17.00 6.37
C GLU A 276 4.63 17.00 7.84
N TRP A 277 5.59 17.28 8.72
CA TRP A 277 5.39 17.35 10.17
C TRP A 277 5.73 18.72 10.72
N PRO A 278 4.99 19.22 11.74
CA PRO A 278 5.52 20.22 12.62
C PRO A 278 6.67 19.62 13.42
N SER A 279 7.76 20.36 13.59
CA SER A 279 9.01 19.86 14.17
C SER A 279 9.62 20.83 15.19
N SER A 280 10.49 20.30 16.05
CA SER A 280 11.15 21.07 17.11
C SER A 280 12.26 21.97 16.58
N SER A 281 12.78 21.74 15.36
CA SER A 281 13.85 22.51 14.74
C SER A 281 13.92 22.25 13.22
N ASN A 282 14.82 22.97 12.54
CA ASN A 282 15.13 22.78 11.13
C ASN A 282 16.17 21.68 10.85
N ALA A 283 16.68 21.00 11.88
CA ALA A 283 17.62 19.90 11.68
C ALA A 283 16.93 18.66 11.11
N ALA A 284 17.52 18.02 10.11
CA ALA A 284 17.00 16.77 9.56
C ALA A 284 16.79 15.73 10.67
N GLY A 285 15.62 15.07 10.69
CA GLY A 285 15.30 14.09 11.72
C GLY A 285 14.92 14.70 13.08
N ALA A 286 14.53 15.96 13.13
CA ALA A 286 14.08 16.62 14.35
C ALA A 286 12.85 15.91 14.96
N THR A 287 12.71 16.01 16.29
CA THR A 287 11.51 15.53 16.99
C THR A 287 10.25 16.20 16.42
N THR A 288 9.21 15.44 16.18
CA THR A 288 7.91 15.98 15.77
C THR A 288 7.22 16.66 16.95
N SER A 289 6.50 17.74 16.70
CA SER A 289 5.66 18.42 17.70
C SER A 289 4.17 18.23 17.45
N GLY A 290 3.81 17.38 16.52
CA GLY A 290 2.44 17.00 16.16
C GLY A 290 2.42 15.92 15.09
N THR A 291 1.22 15.48 14.72
CA THR A 291 0.99 14.45 13.72
C THR A 291 1.38 14.95 12.32
N GLY A 292 2.05 14.10 11.55
CA GLY A 292 2.41 14.38 10.16
C GLY A 292 1.22 14.28 9.22
N ALA A 293 1.17 15.18 8.25
CA ALA A 293 0.16 15.17 7.20
C ALA A 293 0.72 14.51 5.92
N PRO A 294 0.03 13.51 5.34
CA PRO A 294 0.40 13.01 4.03
C PRO A 294 0.14 14.07 2.96
N LYS A 295 1.00 14.14 1.95
CA LYS A 295 0.90 15.09 0.84
C LYS A 295 1.20 14.39 -0.48
N PHE A 296 0.36 14.63 -1.49
CA PHE A 296 0.64 14.16 -2.84
C PHE A 296 1.96 14.75 -3.38
N TYR A 297 2.59 14.00 -4.29
CA TYR A 297 3.86 14.41 -4.90
C TYR A 297 3.81 15.84 -5.47
N SER A 298 2.75 16.18 -6.22
CA SER A 298 2.60 17.51 -6.83
C SER A 298 2.54 18.64 -5.80
N GLU A 299 1.95 18.40 -4.63
CA GLU A 299 1.85 19.37 -3.56
C GLU A 299 3.21 19.52 -2.86
N ILE A 300 3.83 18.42 -2.42
CA ILE A 300 5.05 18.44 -1.63
C ILE A 300 6.26 18.90 -2.44
N GLU A 301 6.33 18.57 -3.73
CA GLU A 301 7.35 19.10 -4.65
C GLU A 301 7.22 20.62 -4.83
N GLY A 302 5.99 21.14 -4.94
CA GLY A 302 5.75 22.58 -5.01
C GLY A 302 6.19 23.32 -3.74
N LEU A 303 5.98 22.74 -2.56
CA LEU A 303 6.49 23.26 -1.29
C LEU A 303 8.03 23.22 -1.24
N ALA A 304 8.63 22.11 -1.65
CA ALA A 304 10.08 21.97 -1.71
C ALA A 304 10.73 23.00 -2.66
N GLN A 305 10.09 23.30 -3.79
CA GLN A 305 10.56 24.37 -4.70
C GLN A 305 10.46 25.75 -4.05
N SER A 306 9.42 26.00 -3.26
CA SER A 306 9.17 27.28 -2.60
C SER A 306 10.10 27.54 -1.42
N TYR A 307 10.41 26.53 -0.62
CA TYR A 307 11.19 26.64 0.62
C TYR A 307 12.66 26.23 0.48
N GLY A 308 13.04 25.65 -0.66
CA GLY A 308 14.39 25.19 -0.94
C GLY A 308 14.56 23.69 -0.67
N LYS A 309 14.65 22.92 -1.75
CA LYS A 309 14.89 21.47 -1.71
C LYS A 309 16.30 21.16 -1.19
N ILE A 310 16.39 20.29 -0.21
CA ILE A 310 17.63 19.81 0.40
C ILE A 310 17.77 18.32 0.10
N TRP A 311 18.97 17.85 -0.21
CA TRP A 311 19.23 16.43 -0.40
C TRP A 311 19.79 15.81 0.88
N HIS A 312 19.15 14.75 1.38
CA HIS A 312 19.64 13.97 2.51
C HIS A 312 20.48 12.81 2.01
N SER A 313 21.81 12.96 2.09
CA SER A 313 22.77 12.02 1.51
C SER A 313 22.73 10.62 2.11
N THR A 314 22.34 10.47 3.39
CA THR A 314 22.27 9.17 4.07
C THR A 314 21.09 8.36 3.59
N SER A 315 19.89 8.93 3.49
CA SER A 315 18.69 8.22 3.02
C SER A 315 18.51 8.26 1.51
N GLN A 316 19.28 9.09 0.81
CA GLN A 316 19.16 9.33 -0.64
C GLN A 316 17.76 9.84 -1.03
N THR A 317 17.23 10.79 -0.24
CA THR A 317 15.90 11.38 -0.43
C THR A 317 15.92 12.88 -0.34
N PRO A 318 15.05 13.61 -1.06
CA PRO A 318 14.85 15.04 -0.89
C PRO A 318 13.98 15.33 0.34
N TRP A 319 14.20 16.51 0.90
CA TRP A 319 13.40 17.09 1.96
C TRP A 319 13.49 18.62 1.92
N TYR A 320 12.66 19.29 2.70
CA TYR A 320 12.70 20.73 2.93
C TYR A 320 12.28 21.06 4.36
N ASN A 321 12.57 22.29 4.78
CA ASN A 321 12.10 22.84 6.04
C ASN A 321 11.73 24.31 5.90
N TYR A 322 10.84 24.80 6.75
CA TYR A 322 10.51 26.23 6.83
C TYR A 322 9.96 26.56 8.22
N ASP A 323 10.03 27.85 8.59
CA ASP A 323 9.43 28.39 9.80
C ASP A 323 8.14 29.15 9.47
N ASN A 324 7.04 28.70 10.03
CA ASN A 324 5.75 29.38 9.97
C ASN A 324 5.06 29.25 11.34
N ASN A 325 5.44 30.16 12.27
CA ASN A 325 5.09 30.06 13.69
C ASN A 325 5.51 28.75 14.35
N GLY A 326 6.63 28.18 13.93
CA GLY A 326 7.21 26.91 14.29
C GLY A 326 7.77 26.18 13.08
N TRP A 327 8.80 25.37 13.31
CA TRP A 327 9.46 24.62 12.25
C TRP A 327 8.54 23.55 11.68
N ASN A 328 8.60 23.38 10.36
CA ASN A 328 7.96 22.31 9.62
C ASN A 328 8.99 21.62 8.73
N GLN A 329 8.84 20.32 8.51
CA GLN A 329 9.68 19.54 7.60
C GLN A 329 8.84 18.64 6.72
N GLY A 330 9.09 18.69 5.41
CA GLY A 330 8.52 17.79 4.42
C GLY A 330 9.57 16.84 3.86
N TRP A 331 9.25 15.54 3.83
CA TRP A 331 10.11 14.49 3.30
C TRP A 331 9.35 13.70 2.23
N TYR A 332 9.98 13.43 1.09
CA TYR A 332 9.31 12.81 -0.06
C TYR A 332 10.31 12.12 -0.98
N ASP A 333 9.83 11.64 -2.12
CA ASP A 333 10.65 11.11 -3.19
C ASP A 333 10.48 11.91 -4.46
N ASP A 334 11.57 12.17 -5.18
CA ASP A 334 11.59 12.80 -6.49
C ASP A 334 12.17 11.87 -7.56
N SER A 335 12.26 12.32 -8.79
CA SER A 335 12.78 11.52 -9.90
C SER A 335 14.19 10.97 -9.66
N LEU A 336 15.04 11.70 -8.94
CA LEU A 336 16.39 11.26 -8.62
C LEU A 336 16.38 10.14 -7.56
N SER A 337 15.67 10.33 -6.45
CA SER A 337 15.57 9.31 -5.41
C SER A 337 14.86 8.05 -5.90
N LEU A 338 13.81 8.19 -6.74
CA LEU A 338 13.13 7.06 -7.38
C LEU A 338 14.06 6.29 -8.33
N ALA A 339 14.85 6.98 -9.15
CA ALA A 339 15.81 6.35 -10.04
C ALA A 339 16.85 5.51 -9.27
N LEU A 340 17.33 6.02 -8.12
CA LEU A 340 18.25 5.29 -7.25
C LEU A 340 17.58 4.05 -6.64
N LYS A 341 16.33 4.13 -6.23
CA LYS A 341 15.55 3.01 -5.68
C LYS A 341 15.27 1.93 -6.72
N LEU A 342 14.93 2.33 -7.94
CA LEU A 342 14.71 1.40 -9.05
C LEU A 342 15.96 0.58 -9.38
N SER A 343 17.17 1.01 -8.98
CA SER A 343 18.37 0.20 -9.13
C SER A 343 18.35 -1.10 -8.33
N LEU A 344 17.53 -1.16 -7.26
CA LEU A 344 17.36 -2.38 -6.43
C LEU A 344 16.75 -3.55 -7.20
N ILE A 345 16.03 -3.32 -8.30
CA ILE A 345 15.47 -4.40 -9.12
C ILE A 345 16.54 -5.23 -9.86
N HIS A 346 17.79 -4.82 -9.80
CA HIS A 346 18.93 -5.51 -10.41
C HIS A 346 19.74 -6.37 -9.42
N ILE A 347 19.35 -6.38 -8.15
CA ILE A 347 19.92 -7.22 -7.10
C ILE A 347 19.26 -8.60 -7.14
#